data_77a432281daded026410cdea730cbcc4
#
_entry.id   77a432281daded026410cdea730cbcc4
#
_cell.length_a   1.000
_cell.length_b   1.000
_cell.length_c   1.000
_cell.angle_alpha   90.00
_cell.angle_beta   90.00
_cell.angle_gamma   90.00
#
_symmetry.space_group_name_H-M   'P 1'
#
loop_
_entity.id
_entity.type
_entity.pdbx_description
1 polymer ?
#
loop_
_entity_poly.entity_id
_entity_poly.type
_entity_poly.pdbx_seq_one_letter_code
_entity_poly.pdbx_strand_id
1 'polypeptide(L)'
;MIPSFRFCVKRASTWKGMIMIKTVDLEKKVREDSEFDEETVLANKAPSIHILLNKYLVEKNVAHTDIIRALNIERSHGYKILNGGRIPTREQLIKICLFLRLDFDEVQRMLKTAKKDILYARDMTDAKIIYSIEHNLGYEAACEFIWNK
;
A
#
# COMPACT_ATOMS: atom_id res chain seq x y z
N MET A 1 7.48 -17.99 -3.72
CA MET A 1 8.05 -17.56 -4.13
C MET A 1 8.19 -17.12 -4.69
N ILE A 2 7.65 -16.62 -4.36
CA ILE A 2 8.05 -15.89 -4.91
C ILE A 2 8.22 -15.72 -5.51
N PRO A 3 7.71 -15.72 -5.44
CA PRO A 3 8.19 -15.22 -6.14
C PRO A 3 8.15 -14.73 -6.49
N SER A 4 7.70 -14.59 -6.24
CA SER A 4 7.99 -13.95 -6.66
C SER A 4 8.17 -13.50 -6.63
N PHE A 5 8.26 -13.28 -6.06
CA PHE A 5 8.97 -12.63 -6.22
C PHE A 5 9.38 -12.54 -6.70
N ARG A 6 9.17 -12.86 -6.65
CA ARG A 6 9.87 -12.63 -7.21
C ARG A 6 10.04 -11.96 -7.70
N PHE A 7 9.61 -11.54 -7.35
CA PHE A 7 9.98 -10.69 -7.85
C PHE A 7 10.11 -9.99 -7.60
N CYS A 8 9.87 -10.07 -7.13
CA CYS A 8 10.07 -8.89 -6.57
C CYS A 8 11.44 -8.41 -6.31
N VAL A 9 12.33 -9.11 -6.20
CA VAL A 9 13.72 -8.77 -6.12
C VAL A 9 14.11 -7.80 -7.20
N LYS A 10 13.55 -7.96 -8.33
CA LYS A 10 13.81 -7.05 -9.43
C LYS A 10 13.42 -5.63 -9.13
N ARG A 11 12.38 -5.49 -8.36
CA ARG A 11 11.92 -4.16 -8.04
C ARG A 11 12.87 -3.43 -7.14
N ALA A 12 13.54 -4.18 -6.29
CA ALA A 12 14.56 -3.57 -5.45
C ALA A 12 15.63 -2.93 -6.32
N SER A 13 15.98 -3.56 -7.42
CA SER A 13 17.00 -3.01 -8.31
C SER A 13 16.57 -1.73 -8.99
N THR A 14 15.26 -1.51 -9.15
CA THR A 14 14.78 -0.28 -9.78
C THR A 14 14.95 0.93 -8.87
N TRP A 15 15.27 0.71 -7.62
CA TRP A 15 15.52 1.78 -6.68
C TRP A 15 16.95 2.28 -6.70
N LYS A 16 17.62 2.09 -7.82
CA LYS A 16 18.92 2.70 -8.09
C LYS A 16 19.98 2.39 -7.05
N GLY A 17 20.07 1.15 -6.69
CA GLY A 17 21.08 0.72 -5.76
C GLY A 17 20.78 1.00 -4.31
N MET A 18 19.64 1.57 -4.01
CA MET A 18 19.24 1.70 -2.62
C MET A 18 18.83 0.33 -2.11
N ILE A 19 19.59 -0.19 -1.17
CA ILE A 19 19.25 -1.47 -0.55
C ILE A 19 18.47 -1.17 0.71
N MET A 20 17.18 -1.47 0.68
CA MET A 20 16.36 -1.29 1.86
C MET A 20 16.31 -2.58 2.65
N ILE A 21 16.57 -2.46 3.93
CA ILE A 21 16.52 -3.59 4.86
C ILE A 21 15.06 -3.95 5.08
N LYS A 22 14.76 -5.22 5.17
CA LYS A 22 13.40 -5.68 5.48
C LYS A 22 12.99 -5.16 6.85
N THR A 23 11.70 -4.88 7.01
CA THR A 23 11.19 -4.35 8.27
C THR A 23 11.59 -5.21 9.47
N VAL A 24 11.48 -6.53 9.33
CA VAL A 24 11.82 -7.47 10.41
C VAL A 24 13.30 -7.34 10.77
N ASP A 25 14.17 -7.24 9.79
CA ASP A 25 15.61 -7.11 10.02
C ASP A 25 15.96 -5.76 10.66
N LEU A 26 15.28 -4.69 10.23
CA LEU A 26 15.46 -3.38 10.82
C LEU A 26 15.00 -3.36 12.27
N GLU A 27 13.84 -3.97 12.56
CA GLU A 27 13.35 -4.09 13.92
C GLU A 27 14.35 -4.82 14.80
N LYS A 28 14.89 -5.92 14.31
CA LYS A 28 15.87 -6.70 15.03
C LYS A 28 17.12 -5.86 15.32
N LYS A 29 17.61 -5.14 14.33
CA LYS A 29 18.78 -4.28 14.49
C LYS A 29 18.53 -3.21 15.55
N VAL A 30 17.38 -2.54 15.49
CA VAL A 30 17.05 -1.51 16.46
C VAL A 30 16.98 -2.06 17.89
N ARG A 31 16.47 -3.28 18.05
CA ARG A 31 16.36 -3.91 19.36
C ARG A 31 17.69 -4.37 19.93
N GLU A 32 18.57 -4.87 19.08
CA GLU A 32 19.80 -5.56 19.50
C GLU A 32 21.05 -4.70 19.54
N ASP A 33 21.08 -3.61 18.81
CA ASP A 33 22.24 -2.73 18.79
C ASP A 33 22.45 -2.09 20.15
N SER A 34 23.72 -2.00 20.54
CA SER A 34 24.08 -1.38 21.82
C SER A 34 23.88 0.13 21.80
N GLU A 35 23.89 0.73 20.62
CA GLU A 35 23.65 2.15 20.43
C GLU A 35 22.61 2.34 19.34
N PHE A 36 21.83 3.41 19.45
CA PHE A 36 20.83 3.71 18.43
C PHE A 36 21.48 4.25 17.18
N ASP A 37 21.33 3.53 16.09
CA ASP A 37 21.90 3.88 14.80
C ASP A 37 20.91 4.70 13.98
N GLU A 38 20.89 6.00 14.24
CA GLU A 38 19.98 6.92 13.58
C GLU A 38 20.16 6.93 12.07
N GLU A 39 21.41 6.85 11.62
CA GLU A 39 21.72 6.89 10.21
C GLU A 39 21.07 5.73 9.44
N THR A 40 21.18 4.52 9.99
CA THR A 40 20.56 3.35 9.38
C THR A 40 19.04 3.47 9.34
N VAL A 41 18.44 3.97 10.42
CA VAL A 41 16.99 4.15 10.47
C VAL A 41 16.54 5.17 9.43
N LEU A 42 17.23 6.29 9.32
CA LEU A 42 16.91 7.33 8.33
C LEU A 42 17.08 6.82 6.90
N ALA A 43 18.10 6.01 6.65
CA ALA A 43 18.34 5.47 5.32
C ALA A 43 17.25 4.48 4.89
N ASN A 44 16.54 3.90 5.86
CA ASN A 44 15.50 2.92 5.60
C ASN A 44 14.09 3.45 5.88
N LYS A 45 13.93 4.76 5.92
CA LYS A 45 12.64 5.38 6.15
C LYS A 45 11.66 5.04 5.03
N ALA A 46 10.43 4.73 5.41
CA ALA A 46 9.39 4.42 4.44
C ALA A 46 9.08 5.64 3.56
N PRO A 47 8.82 5.46 2.28
CA PRO A 47 8.43 6.56 1.40
C PRO A 47 7.07 7.12 1.81
N SER A 48 6.78 8.34 1.35
CA SER A 48 5.47 8.93 1.57
C SER A 48 4.40 8.12 0.83
N ILE A 49 3.17 8.18 1.33
CA ILE A 49 2.09 7.38 0.74
C ILE A 49 1.85 7.73 -0.74
N HIS A 50 1.94 9.00 -1.12
CA HIS A 50 1.71 9.35 -2.52
C HIS A 50 2.79 8.79 -3.45
N ILE A 51 4.01 8.66 -2.96
CA ILE A 51 5.09 8.06 -3.76
C ILE A 51 4.80 6.58 -3.98
N LEU A 52 4.38 5.88 -2.93
CA LEU A 52 4.05 4.48 -3.03
C LEU A 52 2.84 4.25 -3.94
N LEU A 53 1.81 5.11 -3.83
CA LEU A 53 0.65 5.05 -4.70
C LEU A 53 1.04 5.19 -6.16
N ASN A 54 1.86 6.19 -6.48
CA ASN A 54 2.27 6.41 -7.87
C ASN A 54 3.14 5.26 -8.39
N LYS A 55 3.93 4.66 -7.51
CA LYS A 55 4.71 3.49 -7.89
C LYS A 55 3.80 2.36 -8.35
N TYR A 56 2.76 2.06 -7.58
CA TYR A 56 1.82 0.99 -7.94
C TYR A 56 1.00 1.35 -9.17
N LEU A 57 0.65 2.63 -9.35
CA LEU A 57 -0.06 3.05 -10.55
C LEU A 57 0.78 2.80 -11.80
N VAL A 58 2.07 3.10 -11.73
CA VAL A 58 2.98 2.85 -12.85
C VAL A 58 3.13 1.34 -13.08
N GLU A 59 3.33 0.57 -12.03
CA GLU A 59 3.48 -0.88 -12.15
C GLU A 59 2.24 -1.56 -12.75
N LYS A 60 1.06 -1.07 -12.38
CA LYS A 60 -0.20 -1.63 -12.87
C LYS A 60 -0.68 -0.96 -14.16
N ASN A 61 0.04 0.04 -14.62
CA ASN A 61 -0.31 0.80 -15.83
C ASN A 61 -1.72 1.41 -15.75
N VAL A 62 -1.99 2.08 -14.63
CA VAL A 62 -3.29 2.72 -14.36
C VAL A 62 -3.10 4.22 -14.33
N ALA A 63 -3.99 4.96 -15.00
CA ALA A 63 -3.94 6.40 -15.03
C ALA A 63 -4.55 7.01 -13.77
N HIS A 64 -4.09 8.21 -13.40
CA HIS A 64 -4.66 8.93 -12.25
C HIS A 64 -6.16 9.14 -12.40
N THR A 65 -6.61 9.44 -13.61
CA THR A 65 -8.03 9.66 -13.88
C THR A 65 -8.88 8.42 -13.59
N ASP A 66 -8.34 7.24 -13.84
CA ASP A 66 -9.05 6.00 -13.58
C ASP A 66 -9.30 5.80 -12.09
N ILE A 67 -8.28 6.11 -11.27
CA ILE A 67 -8.40 6.01 -9.81
C ILE A 67 -9.42 7.04 -9.30
N ILE A 68 -9.34 8.27 -9.77
CA ILE A 68 -10.26 9.33 -9.34
C ILE A 68 -11.69 8.96 -9.67
N ARG A 69 -11.91 8.40 -10.86
CA ARG A 69 -13.22 7.96 -11.29
C ARG A 69 -13.71 6.80 -10.42
N ALA A 70 -12.83 5.85 -10.13
CA ALA A 70 -13.18 4.69 -9.31
C ALA A 70 -13.58 5.10 -7.88
N LEU A 71 -12.88 6.10 -7.32
CA LEU A 71 -13.20 6.60 -5.99
C LEU A 71 -14.45 7.47 -5.96
N ASN A 72 -14.91 7.92 -7.14
CA ASN A 72 -16.07 8.78 -7.26
C ASN A 72 -15.93 10.04 -6.40
N ILE A 73 -14.78 10.68 -6.48
CA ILE A 73 -14.47 11.91 -5.75
C ILE A 73 -14.20 13.03 -6.74
N GLU A 74 -14.21 14.26 -6.22
CA GLU A 74 -13.91 15.42 -7.04
C GLU A 74 -12.49 15.34 -7.59
N ARG A 75 -12.33 15.74 -8.85
CA ARG A 75 -11.04 15.66 -9.54
C ARG A 75 -9.92 16.36 -8.77
N SER A 76 -10.17 17.57 -8.30
CA SER A 76 -9.15 18.33 -7.57
C SER A 76 -8.74 17.61 -6.28
N HIS A 77 -9.70 17.03 -5.58
CA HIS A 77 -9.42 16.25 -4.38
C HIS A 77 -8.56 15.03 -4.71
N GLY A 78 -8.92 14.33 -5.78
CA GLY A 78 -8.18 13.15 -6.21
C GLY A 78 -6.74 13.46 -6.57
N TYR A 79 -6.50 14.53 -7.31
CA TYR A 79 -5.14 14.93 -7.66
C TYR A 79 -4.33 15.34 -6.44
N LYS A 80 -4.96 15.97 -5.46
CA LYS A 80 -4.27 16.32 -4.21
C LYS A 80 -3.78 15.07 -3.48
N ILE A 81 -4.61 14.03 -3.46
CA ILE A 81 -4.21 12.75 -2.85
C ILE A 81 -3.00 12.18 -3.59
N LEU A 82 -3.06 12.15 -4.91
CA LEU A 82 -1.99 11.55 -5.73
C LEU A 82 -0.71 12.38 -5.76
N ASN A 83 -0.82 13.69 -5.54
CA ASN A 83 0.33 14.58 -5.53
C ASN A 83 0.94 14.80 -4.15
N GLY A 84 0.35 14.21 -3.12
CA GLY A 84 0.89 14.34 -1.77
C GLY A 84 0.35 15.54 -0.99
N GLY A 85 -0.57 16.31 -1.57
CA GLY A 85 -1.16 17.45 -0.91
C GLY A 85 -2.22 17.08 0.12
N ARG A 86 -2.68 15.83 0.09
CA ARG A 86 -3.69 15.36 1.02
C ARG A 86 -3.51 13.87 1.27
N ILE A 87 -3.66 13.47 2.52
CA ILE A 87 -3.58 12.06 2.89
C ILE A 87 -4.96 11.42 2.68
N PRO A 88 -5.04 10.30 1.94
CA PRO A 88 -6.33 9.65 1.72
C PRO A 88 -6.87 9.05 3.01
N THR A 89 -8.18 8.92 3.10
CA THR A 89 -8.80 8.23 4.23
C THR A 89 -8.50 6.73 4.10
N ARG A 90 -8.69 6.00 5.19
CA ARG A 90 -8.45 4.55 5.19
C ARG A 90 -9.33 3.86 4.14
N GLU A 91 -10.59 4.24 4.07
CA GLU A 91 -11.52 3.69 3.09
C GLU A 91 -11.09 3.98 1.65
N GLN A 92 -10.69 5.23 1.37
CA GLN A 92 -10.20 5.59 0.05
C GLN A 92 -8.96 4.79 -0.32
N LEU A 93 -8.07 4.61 0.64
CA LEU A 93 -6.84 3.86 0.40
C LEU A 93 -7.13 2.39 0.11
N ILE A 94 -8.05 1.80 0.85
CA ILE A 94 -8.46 0.40 0.61
C ILE A 94 -9.11 0.27 -0.76
N LYS A 95 -9.95 1.23 -1.14
CA LYS A 95 -10.58 1.21 -2.47
C LYS A 95 -9.54 1.29 -3.59
N ILE A 96 -8.52 2.13 -3.41
CA ILE A 96 -7.43 2.20 -4.37
C ILE A 96 -6.72 0.86 -4.48
N CYS A 97 -6.43 0.23 -3.35
CA CYS A 97 -5.78 -1.07 -3.33
C CYS A 97 -6.60 -2.14 -4.03
N LEU A 98 -7.91 -2.15 -3.81
CA LEU A 98 -8.80 -3.10 -4.47
C LEU A 98 -8.85 -2.86 -5.98
N PHE A 99 -8.89 -1.59 -6.39
CA PHE A 99 -8.90 -1.25 -7.81
C PHE A 99 -7.62 -1.69 -8.51
N LEU A 100 -6.48 -1.52 -7.82
CA LEU A 100 -5.18 -1.92 -8.35
C LEU A 100 -4.91 -3.41 -8.23
N ARG A 101 -5.78 -4.14 -7.56
CA ARG A 101 -5.64 -5.58 -7.33
C ARG A 101 -4.33 -5.94 -6.63
N LEU A 102 -4.02 -5.19 -5.59
CA LEU A 102 -2.85 -5.47 -4.78
C LEU A 102 -3.11 -6.69 -3.89
N ASP A 103 -2.05 -7.42 -3.59
CA ASP A 103 -2.19 -8.58 -2.71
C ASP A 103 -2.27 -8.12 -1.23
N PHE A 104 -2.52 -9.07 -0.34
CA PHE A 104 -2.69 -8.79 1.07
C PHE A 104 -1.49 -8.05 1.68
N ASP A 105 -0.28 -8.52 1.37
CA ASP A 105 0.92 -7.89 1.94
C ASP A 105 1.12 -6.47 1.42
N GLU A 106 0.81 -6.23 0.16
CA GLU A 106 0.89 -4.90 -0.42
C GLU A 106 -0.13 -3.95 0.21
N VAL A 107 -1.34 -4.44 0.45
CA VAL A 107 -2.38 -3.65 1.11
C VAL A 107 -1.96 -3.28 2.54
N GLN A 108 -1.42 -4.25 3.28
CA GLN A 108 -0.94 -3.97 4.63
C GLN A 108 0.19 -2.95 4.62
N ARG A 109 1.08 -3.04 3.65
CA ARG A 109 2.17 -2.07 3.51
C ARG A 109 1.64 -0.67 3.22
N MET A 110 0.64 -0.57 2.34
CA MET A 110 0.02 0.71 2.02
C MET A 110 -0.60 1.34 3.27
N LEU A 111 -1.33 0.55 4.03
CA LEU A 111 -1.97 1.05 5.25
C LEU A 111 -0.94 1.50 6.27
N LYS A 112 0.12 0.74 6.45
CA LYS A 112 1.19 1.12 7.37
C LYS A 112 1.89 2.40 6.92
N THR A 113 2.15 2.52 5.63
CA THR A 113 2.81 3.71 5.08
C THR A 113 1.97 4.95 5.30
N ALA A 114 0.66 4.83 5.17
CA ALA A 114 -0.26 5.95 5.39
C ALA A 114 -0.58 6.17 6.87
N LYS A 115 0.01 5.35 7.74
CA LYS A 115 -0.23 5.40 9.19
C LYS A 115 -1.70 5.17 9.53
N LYS A 116 -2.32 4.28 8.79
CA LYS A 116 -3.70 3.83 9.04
C LYS A 116 -3.66 2.44 9.66
N ASP A 117 -4.74 2.06 10.30
CA ASP A 117 -4.84 0.74 10.90
C ASP A 117 -4.76 -0.34 9.82
N ILE A 118 -3.96 -1.35 10.07
CA ILE A 118 -3.85 -2.49 9.15
C ILE A 118 -5.13 -3.32 9.21
N LEU A 119 -5.30 -4.20 8.25
CA LEU A 119 -6.46 -5.07 8.21
C LEU A 119 -6.42 -6.06 9.37
N TYR A 120 -7.54 -6.18 10.05
CA TYR A 120 -7.66 -7.02 11.23
C TYR A 120 -8.83 -8.00 11.06
N ALA A 121 -8.51 -9.28 10.96
CA ALA A 121 -9.49 -10.31 10.61
C ALA A 121 -10.65 -10.47 11.61
N ARG A 122 -10.51 -9.91 12.80
CA ARG A 122 -11.59 -9.99 13.79
C ARG A 122 -12.64 -8.87 13.62
N ASP A 123 -12.38 -7.94 12.72
CA ASP A 123 -13.37 -6.92 12.35
C ASP A 123 -14.10 -7.40 11.10
N MET A 124 -15.41 -7.30 11.10
CA MET A 124 -16.23 -7.81 10.01
C MET A 124 -15.90 -7.16 8.66
N THR A 125 -15.77 -5.84 8.65
CA THR A 125 -15.45 -5.11 7.41
C THR A 125 -14.08 -5.51 6.90
N ASP A 126 -13.09 -5.55 7.79
CA ASP A 126 -11.74 -5.93 7.42
C ASP A 126 -11.67 -7.39 6.94
N ALA A 127 -12.44 -8.28 7.58
CA ALA A 127 -12.51 -9.66 7.14
C ALA A 127 -13.06 -9.77 5.72
N LYS A 128 -14.07 -8.98 5.39
CA LYS A 128 -14.62 -8.95 4.03
C LYS A 128 -13.60 -8.41 3.02
N ILE A 129 -12.81 -7.43 3.43
CA ILE A 129 -11.75 -6.89 2.57
C ILE A 129 -10.70 -7.97 2.29
N ILE A 130 -10.27 -8.68 3.33
CA ILE A 130 -9.30 -9.76 3.18
C ILE A 130 -9.85 -10.84 2.24
N TYR A 131 -11.09 -11.23 2.43
CA TYR A 131 -11.73 -12.22 1.58
C TYR A 131 -11.74 -11.76 0.12
N SER A 132 -12.09 -10.49 -0.12
CA SER A 132 -12.14 -9.93 -1.46
C SER A 132 -10.77 -9.95 -2.14
N ILE A 133 -9.72 -9.67 -1.40
CA ILE A 133 -8.36 -9.69 -1.91
C ILE A 133 -7.97 -11.12 -2.31
N GLU A 134 -8.18 -12.06 -1.41
CA GLU A 134 -7.77 -13.45 -1.64
C GLU A 134 -8.54 -14.12 -2.76
N HIS A 135 -9.80 -13.77 -2.95
CA HIS A 135 -10.64 -14.35 -3.99
C HIS A 135 -10.67 -13.54 -5.28
N ASN A 136 -9.84 -12.51 -5.37
CA ASN A 136 -9.72 -11.67 -6.58
C ASN A 136 -11.08 -11.16 -7.10
N LEU A 137 -11.90 -10.65 -6.20
CA LEU A 137 -13.18 -10.07 -6.61
C LEU A 137 -12.93 -8.81 -7.46
N GLY A 138 -13.77 -8.60 -8.46
CA GLY A 138 -13.72 -7.36 -9.23
C GLY A 138 -13.98 -6.16 -8.33
N TYR A 139 -13.49 -4.99 -8.72
CA TYR A 139 -13.59 -3.80 -7.89
C TYR A 139 -15.02 -3.50 -7.44
N GLU A 140 -15.97 -3.49 -8.39
CA GLU A 140 -17.36 -3.18 -8.06
C GLU A 140 -17.99 -4.24 -7.18
N ALA A 141 -17.72 -5.51 -7.48
CA ALA A 141 -18.23 -6.61 -6.66
C ALA A 141 -17.67 -6.56 -5.25
N ALA A 142 -16.40 -6.24 -5.12
CA ALA A 142 -15.75 -6.11 -3.81
C ALA A 142 -16.35 -4.96 -3.01
N CYS A 143 -16.53 -3.80 -3.64
CA CYS A 143 -17.12 -2.65 -2.96
C CYS A 143 -18.54 -2.94 -2.49
N GLU A 144 -19.32 -3.61 -3.33
CA GLU A 144 -20.67 -3.98 -2.97
C GLU A 144 -20.68 -4.97 -1.81
N PHE A 145 -19.82 -5.97 -1.86
CA PHE A 145 -19.72 -6.97 -0.80
C PHE A 145 -19.28 -6.38 0.54
N ILE A 146 -18.33 -5.46 0.51
CA ILE A 146 -17.75 -4.90 1.74
C ILE A 146 -18.65 -3.82 2.35
N TRP A 147 -19.11 -2.89 1.54
CA TRP A 147 -19.79 -1.69 2.06
C TRP A 147 -21.29 -1.64 1.82
N ASN A 148 -21.81 -2.46 0.96
CA ASN A 148 -23.25 -2.47 0.73
C ASN A 148 -23.95 -3.27 1.82
N LYS A 149 -24.97 -2.69 2.40
CA LYS A 149 -25.69 -3.31 3.51
C LYS A 149 -26.92 -4.05 3.04
#